data_62746c5186a89fa551b4cf35d126fc0d
#
_entry.id   62746c5186a89fa551b4cf35d126fc0d
#
_cell.length_a   1.000
_cell.length_b   1.000
_cell.length_c   1.000
_cell.angle_alpha   90.00
_cell.angle_beta   90.00
_cell.angle_gamma   90.00
#
_symmetry.space_group_name_H-M   'P 1'
#
loop_
_entity.id
_entity.type
_entity.pdbx_description
1 polymer ?
#
loop_
_entity_poly.entity_id
_entity_poly.type
_entity_poly.pdbx_seq_one_letter_code
_entity_poly.pdbx_strand_id
1 'polypeptide(L)'
;MTPPRERCQARTRKGERCRNPAGPGGLCARHRRQLEETAAAPTPEGEAPGVHTPTAEAPHEPDLGPLGPVVDWAEEALEFLGRRLLGEYEVDEFGHDPDLVEHVLAPLLRPLYRHWWRVETTGLEHVPDSGPALVVGNHAGTLPFDALMVALALLDEHPAHRSLRMLAADLAFNLPVVAPLARKSGNTLACAEDATRLLEAGELVGVWPEGYKGLGKPYRERYRLQRFGRGGFVKVALRTGAPIVPVAVVGSEEIYPMLANLRRVARLLGFPYFPVTPTFPALGPLGAIPLPSKWLIEFCPPIETAQLGLDAVLDPMVLFDLTDQVRDTIQRTVHKNLLARRSVFG
;
A
#
# COMPACT_ATOMS: atom_id res chain seq x y z
N MET A 1 -23.40 30.47 6.09
CA MET A 1 -23.95 29.44 5.18
C MET A 1 -23.10 29.50 3.92
N THR A 2 -22.22 28.51 3.74
CA THR A 2 -21.40 28.37 2.53
C THR A 2 -22.31 27.88 1.40
N PRO A 3 -22.26 28.45 0.19
CA PRO A 3 -23.10 27.97 -0.92
C PRO A 3 -22.77 26.53 -1.27
N PRO A 4 -23.74 25.72 -1.71
CA PRO A 4 -23.51 24.32 -2.08
C PRO A 4 -22.53 24.27 -3.26
N ARG A 5 -21.44 23.48 -3.11
CA ARG A 5 -20.47 23.26 -4.20
C ARG A 5 -21.18 22.61 -5.39
N GLU A 6 -21.05 23.20 -6.55
CA GLU A 6 -21.59 22.64 -7.79
C GLU A 6 -20.97 21.28 -8.08
N ARG A 7 -21.79 20.34 -8.60
CA ARG A 7 -21.32 19.00 -8.98
C ARG A 7 -20.85 18.98 -10.43
N CYS A 8 -19.87 18.13 -10.72
CA CYS A 8 -19.35 17.92 -12.07
C CYS A 8 -20.46 17.68 -13.09
N GLN A 9 -20.39 18.33 -14.24
CA GLN A 9 -21.42 18.28 -15.30
C GLN A 9 -21.30 17.04 -16.19
N ALA A 10 -20.21 16.28 -16.13
CA ALA A 10 -20.01 15.08 -16.92
C ALA A 10 -20.89 13.91 -16.45
N ARG A 11 -21.14 12.97 -17.37
CA ARG A 11 -21.82 11.70 -17.07
C ARG A 11 -20.81 10.55 -16.98
N THR A 12 -21.09 9.59 -16.12
CA THR A 12 -20.33 8.34 -16.00
C THR A 12 -20.61 7.42 -17.19
N ARG A 13 -19.80 6.38 -17.39
CA ARG A 13 -20.06 5.35 -18.45
C ARG A 13 -21.42 4.68 -18.34
N LYS A 14 -22.07 4.73 -17.17
CA LYS A 14 -23.45 4.24 -16.93
C LYS A 14 -24.54 5.28 -17.20
N GLY A 15 -24.18 6.47 -17.74
CA GLY A 15 -25.14 7.55 -18.05
C GLY A 15 -25.56 8.40 -16.84
N GLU A 16 -25.13 8.09 -15.63
CA GLU A 16 -25.43 8.84 -14.41
C GLU A 16 -24.59 10.12 -14.32
N ARG A 17 -25.10 11.15 -13.61
CA ARG A 17 -24.34 12.38 -13.37
C ARG A 17 -23.19 12.13 -12.40
N CYS A 18 -21.99 12.62 -12.72
CA CYS A 18 -20.81 12.48 -11.87
C CYS A 18 -21.07 13.12 -10.50
N ARG A 19 -20.72 12.42 -9.42
CA ARG A 19 -20.95 12.85 -8.03
C ARG A 19 -19.83 13.72 -7.46
N ASN A 20 -18.68 13.84 -8.16
CA ASN A 20 -17.53 14.61 -7.70
C ASN A 20 -17.79 16.12 -7.78
N PRO A 21 -17.20 16.92 -6.89
CA PRO A 21 -17.29 18.38 -6.96
C PRO A 21 -16.68 18.90 -8.26
N ALA A 22 -17.32 19.93 -8.83
CA ALA A 22 -16.80 20.59 -10.02
C ALA A 22 -15.61 21.49 -9.68
N GLY A 23 -14.58 21.41 -10.48
CA GLY A 23 -13.47 22.37 -10.51
C GLY A 23 -13.71 23.52 -11.52
N PRO A 24 -12.70 24.37 -11.79
CA PRO A 24 -12.81 25.40 -12.81
C PRO A 24 -13.22 24.82 -14.16
N GLY A 25 -14.27 25.42 -14.80
CA GLY A 25 -14.85 24.91 -16.04
C GLY A 25 -15.94 23.85 -15.87
N GLY A 26 -16.50 23.63 -14.67
CA GLY A 26 -17.67 22.77 -14.45
C GLY A 26 -17.39 21.25 -14.48
N LEU A 27 -16.13 20.83 -14.60
CA LEU A 27 -15.70 19.43 -14.64
C LEU A 27 -14.80 19.10 -13.45
N CYS A 28 -14.90 17.90 -12.90
CA CYS A 28 -13.92 17.41 -11.93
C CYS A 28 -12.59 17.06 -12.63
N ALA A 29 -11.49 17.03 -11.88
CA ALA A 29 -10.14 16.77 -12.41
C ALA A 29 -10.08 15.52 -13.32
N ARG A 30 -10.74 14.43 -12.94
CA ARG A 30 -10.79 13.18 -13.72
C ARG A 30 -11.45 13.36 -15.10
N HIS A 31 -12.59 14.05 -15.18
CA HIS A 31 -13.29 14.25 -16.46
C HIS A 31 -12.62 15.30 -17.34
N ARG A 32 -11.86 16.22 -16.76
CA ARG A 32 -11.03 17.17 -17.51
C ARG A 32 -9.88 16.42 -18.21
N ARG A 33 -9.14 15.59 -17.47
CA ARG A 33 -8.04 14.77 -18.00
C ARG A 33 -8.52 13.84 -19.12
N GLN A 34 -9.69 13.24 -18.97
CA GLN A 34 -10.29 12.36 -19.95
C GLN A 34 -10.71 13.09 -21.26
N LEU A 35 -11.13 14.35 -21.15
CA LEU A 35 -11.41 15.21 -22.32
C LEU A 35 -10.12 15.63 -23.02
N GLU A 36 -9.07 15.92 -22.30
CA GLU A 36 -7.76 16.26 -22.83
C GLU A 36 -7.12 15.06 -23.58
N GLU A 37 -7.21 13.86 -22.99
CA GLU A 37 -6.78 12.61 -23.65
C GLU A 37 -7.59 12.25 -24.90
N THR A 38 -8.91 12.53 -24.89
CA THR A 38 -9.78 12.27 -26.05
C THR A 38 -9.55 13.31 -27.16
N ALA A 39 -9.14 14.52 -26.82
CA ALA A 39 -8.78 15.57 -27.77
C ALA A 39 -7.39 15.34 -28.42
N ALA A 40 -6.53 14.53 -27.78
CA ALA A 40 -5.19 14.16 -28.27
C ALA A 40 -5.16 12.90 -29.14
N ALA A 41 -6.29 12.21 -29.38
CA ALA A 41 -6.35 11.03 -30.25
C ALA A 41 -6.43 11.46 -31.72
N PRO A 42 -5.58 10.94 -32.64
CA PRO A 42 -5.61 11.31 -34.06
C PRO A 42 -6.87 10.75 -34.75
N THR A 43 -7.57 11.63 -35.47
CA THR A 43 -8.66 11.29 -36.40
C THR A 43 -8.10 10.71 -37.67
N PRO A 44 -8.70 9.69 -38.31
CA PRO A 44 -8.24 9.19 -39.60
C PRO A 44 -8.53 10.19 -40.70
N GLU A 45 -7.50 10.49 -41.50
CA GLU A 45 -7.49 11.45 -42.58
C GLU A 45 -8.33 11.00 -43.78
N GLY A 46 -9.18 11.91 -44.27
CA GLY A 46 -9.69 11.93 -45.63
C GLY A 46 -9.01 13.07 -46.38
N GLU A 47 -8.34 12.74 -47.51
CA GLU A 47 -7.61 13.68 -48.32
C GLU A 47 -8.48 14.75 -48.98
N ALA A 48 -8.02 16.02 -48.92
CA ALA A 48 -8.33 17.08 -49.88
C ALA A 48 -7.19 18.11 -49.95
N PRO A 49 -6.90 18.77 -51.11
CA PRO A 49 -5.61 19.33 -51.41
C PRO A 49 -5.40 20.80 -50.98
N GLY A 50 -4.24 21.06 -50.45
CA GLY A 50 -3.39 22.24 -50.62
C GLY A 50 -3.88 23.61 -50.17
N VAL A 51 -3.51 24.05 -48.96
CA VAL A 51 -3.11 25.43 -48.68
C VAL A 51 -1.97 25.36 -47.62
N HIS A 52 -0.76 25.75 -48.02
CA HIS A 52 0.37 25.90 -47.08
C HIS A 52 0.16 27.14 -46.19
N THR A 53 -0.28 26.92 -44.94
CA THR A 53 -0.05 27.85 -43.86
C THR A 53 1.15 27.35 -43.02
N PRO A 54 2.11 28.20 -42.66
CA PRO A 54 3.22 27.76 -41.82
C PRO A 54 2.70 27.33 -40.45
N THR A 55 2.81 26.03 -40.18
CA THR A 55 2.55 25.45 -38.89
C THR A 55 3.55 26.08 -37.90
N ALA A 56 3.06 26.78 -36.90
CA ALA A 56 3.91 27.15 -35.77
C ALA A 56 4.42 25.84 -35.15
N GLU A 57 5.73 25.63 -35.21
CA GLU A 57 6.40 24.54 -34.51
C GLU A 57 6.00 24.62 -33.03
N ALA A 58 5.46 23.53 -32.49
CA ALA A 58 5.32 23.39 -31.06
C ALA A 58 6.71 23.64 -30.43
N PRO A 59 6.79 24.30 -29.27
CA PRO A 59 8.05 24.55 -28.62
C PRO A 59 8.78 23.24 -28.44
N HIS A 60 9.94 23.11 -29.09
CA HIS A 60 10.82 21.97 -29.00
C HIS A 60 11.27 21.90 -27.53
N GLU A 61 10.78 20.91 -26.79
CA GLU A 61 11.33 20.62 -25.46
C GLU A 61 12.82 20.34 -25.64
N PRO A 62 13.70 21.03 -24.91
CA PRO A 62 15.12 20.80 -25.06
C PRO A 62 15.44 19.36 -24.66
N ASP A 63 16.05 18.62 -25.57
CA ASP A 63 16.58 17.28 -25.24
C ASP A 63 17.72 17.46 -24.22
N LEU A 64 17.37 17.28 -22.95
CA LEU A 64 18.28 17.45 -21.82
C LEU A 64 19.22 16.24 -21.64
N GLY A 65 19.12 15.24 -22.53
CA GLY A 65 19.98 14.04 -22.49
C GLY A 65 19.98 13.38 -21.10
N PRO A 66 21.18 13.05 -20.53
CA PRO A 66 21.28 12.39 -19.23
C PRO A 66 20.81 13.26 -18.04
N LEU A 67 20.60 14.56 -18.24
CA LEU A 67 20.10 15.48 -17.20
C LEU A 67 18.58 15.56 -17.14
N GLY A 68 17.86 15.07 -18.16
CA GLY A 68 16.40 15.05 -18.20
C GLY A 68 15.77 14.54 -16.91
N PRO A 69 16.10 13.33 -16.45
CA PRO A 69 15.51 12.77 -15.21
C PRO A 69 15.79 13.58 -13.94
N VAL A 70 16.89 14.34 -13.92
CA VAL A 70 17.24 15.22 -12.77
C VAL A 70 16.40 16.49 -12.79
N VAL A 71 16.14 17.03 -13.98
CA VAL A 71 15.28 18.20 -14.17
C VAL A 71 13.84 17.86 -13.83
N ASP A 72 13.33 16.74 -14.34
CA ASP A 72 11.98 16.27 -14.05
C ASP A 72 11.77 16.08 -12.54
N TRP A 73 12.73 15.45 -11.87
CA TRP A 73 12.68 15.32 -10.41
C TRP A 73 12.70 16.68 -9.69
N ALA A 74 13.50 17.64 -10.17
CA ALA A 74 13.57 18.96 -9.58
C ALA A 74 12.27 19.76 -9.76
N GLU A 75 11.63 19.64 -10.91
CA GLU A 75 10.32 20.24 -11.19
C GLU A 75 9.23 19.62 -10.30
N GLU A 76 9.14 18.31 -10.22
CA GLU A 76 8.22 17.60 -9.31
C GLU A 76 8.42 18.02 -7.85
N ALA A 77 9.69 18.16 -7.41
CA ALA A 77 10.01 18.58 -6.06
C ALA A 77 9.58 20.03 -5.80
N LEU A 78 9.77 20.94 -6.77
CA LEU A 78 9.34 22.33 -6.66
C LEU A 78 7.82 22.46 -6.65
N GLU A 79 7.11 21.72 -7.48
CA GLU A 79 5.65 21.66 -7.48
C GLU A 79 5.11 21.13 -6.15
N PHE A 80 5.70 20.05 -5.64
CA PHE A 80 5.36 19.52 -4.32
C PHE A 80 5.54 20.56 -3.23
N LEU A 81 6.70 21.22 -3.19
CA LEU A 81 6.97 22.29 -2.21
C LEU A 81 6.00 23.46 -2.38
N GLY A 82 5.68 23.84 -3.61
CA GLY A 82 4.69 24.88 -3.92
C GLY A 82 3.32 24.56 -3.32
N ARG A 83 2.80 23.34 -3.58
CA ARG A 83 1.53 22.87 -3.00
C ARG A 83 1.56 22.90 -1.48
N ARG A 84 2.69 22.49 -0.86
CA ARG A 84 2.85 22.51 0.60
C ARG A 84 2.83 23.91 1.20
N LEU A 85 3.50 24.86 0.57
CA LEU A 85 3.56 26.26 1.02
C LEU A 85 2.21 26.98 0.86
N LEU A 86 1.47 26.64 -0.21
CA LEU A 86 0.16 27.23 -0.48
C LEU A 86 -0.99 26.53 0.28
N GLY A 87 -0.72 25.38 0.93
CA GLY A 87 -1.75 24.59 1.60
C GLY A 87 -2.68 23.86 0.63
N GLU A 88 -2.24 23.62 -0.60
CA GLU A 88 -2.99 22.95 -1.67
C GLU A 88 -2.82 21.43 -1.63
N TYR A 89 -2.99 20.83 -0.46
CA TYR A 89 -2.99 19.39 -0.26
C TYR A 89 -4.10 18.97 0.69
N GLU A 90 -4.60 17.76 0.53
CA GLU A 90 -5.67 17.22 1.35
C GLU A 90 -5.13 16.16 2.31
N VAL A 91 -5.60 16.21 3.54
CA VAL A 91 -5.34 15.20 4.58
C VAL A 91 -6.69 14.72 5.08
N ASP A 92 -6.88 13.41 5.14
CA ASP A 92 -8.13 12.84 5.65
C ASP A 92 -8.24 12.91 7.19
N GLU A 93 -9.37 12.45 7.71
CA GLU A 93 -9.63 12.44 9.15
C GLU A 93 -8.67 11.55 9.97
N PHE A 94 -7.98 10.59 9.33
CA PHE A 94 -6.97 9.74 9.94
C PHE A 94 -5.55 10.29 9.80
N GLY A 95 -5.38 11.38 9.08
CA GLY A 95 -4.10 12.04 8.83
C GLY A 95 -3.37 11.56 7.57
N HIS A 96 -4.03 10.76 6.71
CA HIS A 96 -3.46 10.32 5.44
C HIS A 96 -3.27 11.48 4.47
N ASP A 97 -2.09 11.55 3.93
CA ASP A 97 -1.59 12.59 3.05
C ASP A 97 -1.08 11.94 1.75
N PRO A 98 -1.98 11.72 0.76
CA PRO A 98 -1.63 11.05 -0.49
C PRO A 98 -0.51 11.73 -1.25
N ASP A 99 -0.49 13.07 -1.25
CA ASP A 99 0.54 13.86 -1.93
C ASP A 99 1.94 13.61 -1.33
N LEU A 100 2.06 13.49 0.00
CA LEU A 100 3.31 13.12 0.66
C LEU A 100 3.70 11.67 0.35
N VAL A 101 2.74 10.76 0.31
CA VAL A 101 3.01 9.35 -0.02
C VAL A 101 3.55 9.23 -1.43
N GLU A 102 2.92 9.85 -2.41
CA GLU A 102 3.26 9.73 -3.82
C GLU A 102 4.60 10.39 -4.15
N HIS A 103 4.85 11.60 -3.63
CA HIS A 103 6.02 12.41 -4.02
C HIS A 103 7.23 12.27 -3.10
N VAL A 104 7.07 11.70 -1.89
CA VAL A 104 8.18 11.56 -0.94
C VAL A 104 8.38 10.12 -0.49
N LEU A 105 7.33 9.47 0.07
CA LEU A 105 7.52 8.18 0.72
C LEU A 105 7.71 7.04 -0.29
N ALA A 106 6.88 7.00 -1.34
CA ALA A 106 7.00 5.97 -2.38
C ALA A 106 8.31 6.07 -3.16
N PRO A 107 8.78 7.24 -3.63
CA PRO A 107 10.09 7.39 -4.24
C PRO A 107 11.27 6.89 -3.39
N LEU A 108 11.21 7.08 -2.07
CA LEU A 108 12.24 6.56 -1.15
C LEU A 108 12.22 5.03 -1.03
N LEU A 109 11.07 4.40 -1.19
CA LEU A 109 10.91 2.95 -1.08
C LEU A 109 11.12 2.22 -2.41
N ARG A 110 10.87 2.86 -3.56
CA ARG A 110 11.01 2.25 -4.89
C ARG A 110 12.39 1.64 -5.18
N PRO A 111 13.53 2.26 -4.80
CA PRO A 111 14.85 1.63 -4.96
C PRO A 111 14.99 0.32 -4.19
N LEU A 112 14.44 0.25 -2.95
CA LEU A 112 14.42 -0.99 -2.18
C LEU A 112 13.56 -2.04 -2.87
N TYR A 113 12.39 -1.67 -3.35
CA TYR A 113 11.46 -2.53 -4.05
C TYR A 113 12.06 -3.09 -5.35
N ARG A 114 12.53 -2.20 -6.23
CA ARG A 114 12.94 -2.56 -7.61
C ARG A 114 14.35 -3.16 -7.69
N HIS A 115 15.29 -2.62 -6.92
CA HIS A 115 16.71 -2.95 -7.10
C HIS A 115 17.29 -3.78 -5.94
N TRP A 116 16.94 -3.45 -4.69
CA TRP A 116 17.53 -4.11 -3.54
C TRP A 116 16.89 -5.47 -3.25
N TRP A 117 15.57 -5.51 -3.21
CA TRP A 117 14.80 -6.74 -2.99
C TRP A 117 14.21 -7.32 -4.26
N ARG A 118 14.23 -6.60 -5.36
CA ARG A 118 13.76 -7.06 -6.67
C ARG A 118 12.42 -7.78 -6.55
N VAL A 119 11.47 -7.08 -5.94
CA VAL A 119 10.15 -7.63 -5.62
C VAL A 119 9.44 -8.05 -6.90
N GLU A 120 8.85 -9.24 -6.90
CA GLU A 120 7.94 -9.71 -7.93
C GLU A 120 6.57 -9.89 -7.30
N THR A 121 5.57 -9.28 -7.91
CA THR A 121 4.20 -9.29 -7.41
C THR A 121 3.30 -10.06 -8.38
N THR A 122 2.38 -10.86 -7.85
CA THR A 122 1.39 -11.61 -8.60
C THR A 122 0.03 -11.60 -7.89
N GLY A 123 -1.06 -11.86 -8.65
CA GLY A 123 -2.40 -11.96 -8.09
C GLY A 123 -3.06 -10.62 -7.78
N LEU A 124 -2.56 -9.50 -8.32
CA LEU A 124 -3.14 -8.16 -8.13
C LEU A 124 -4.61 -8.10 -8.59
N GLU A 125 -5.00 -8.91 -9.54
CA GLU A 125 -6.38 -9.07 -10.03
C GLU A 125 -7.36 -9.56 -8.95
N HIS A 126 -6.87 -10.10 -7.84
CA HIS A 126 -7.67 -10.52 -6.69
C HIS A 126 -8.04 -9.36 -5.76
N VAL A 127 -7.38 -8.22 -5.93
CA VAL A 127 -7.68 -7.00 -5.17
C VAL A 127 -8.70 -6.18 -5.97
N PRO A 128 -9.84 -5.76 -5.41
CA PRO A 128 -10.85 -5.05 -6.16
C PRO A 128 -10.37 -3.64 -6.57
N ASP A 129 -10.69 -3.21 -7.80
CA ASP A 129 -10.36 -1.87 -8.32
C ASP A 129 -11.01 -0.74 -7.50
N SER A 130 -12.10 -1.02 -6.83
CA SER A 130 -12.84 -0.04 -6.01
C SER A 130 -13.64 -0.74 -4.92
N GLY A 131 -14.01 0.00 -3.88
CA GLY A 131 -14.72 -0.54 -2.72
C GLY A 131 -13.80 -1.15 -1.68
N PRO A 132 -14.35 -1.62 -0.55
CA PRO A 132 -13.58 -2.12 0.57
C PRO A 132 -12.97 -3.49 0.30
N ALA A 133 -11.78 -3.75 0.85
CA ALA A 133 -11.25 -5.09 1.05
C ALA A 133 -10.28 -5.09 2.22
N LEU A 134 -10.19 -6.22 2.91
CA LEU A 134 -9.25 -6.43 4.01
C LEU A 134 -8.09 -7.30 3.53
N VAL A 135 -6.94 -6.69 3.31
CA VAL A 135 -5.69 -7.38 2.95
C VAL A 135 -5.04 -7.94 4.22
N VAL A 136 -4.79 -9.24 4.24
CA VAL A 136 -4.24 -9.95 5.41
C VAL A 136 -2.95 -10.64 5.05
N GLY A 137 -1.82 -10.23 5.66
CA GLY A 137 -0.48 -10.74 5.36
C GLY A 137 0.22 -11.48 6.50
N ASN A 138 1.23 -12.30 6.14
CA ASN A 138 2.21 -12.78 7.09
C ASN A 138 3.17 -11.65 7.49
N HIS A 139 3.62 -11.65 8.75
CA HIS A 139 4.45 -10.58 9.31
C HIS A 139 5.83 -11.09 9.69
N ALA A 140 6.87 -10.45 9.15
CA ALA A 140 8.23 -10.91 9.35
C ALA A 140 9.28 -9.83 9.08
N GLY A 141 10.55 -10.12 9.42
CA GLY A 141 11.69 -9.29 9.05
C GLY A 141 12.07 -8.23 10.06
N THR A 142 11.72 -8.39 11.34
CA THR A 142 12.11 -7.49 12.45
C THR A 142 11.55 -6.07 12.36
N LEU A 143 11.51 -5.47 11.18
CA LEU A 143 10.85 -4.20 10.84
C LEU A 143 9.76 -4.45 9.80
N PRO A 144 8.68 -3.66 9.76
CA PRO A 144 7.49 -3.93 8.94
C PRO A 144 7.67 -3.59 7.45
N PHE A 145 8.82 -3.93 6.88
CA PHE A 145 9.06 -3.71 5.45
C PHE A 145 8.15 -4.56 4.56
N ASP A 146 7.73 -5.73 5.03
CA ASP A 146 6.74 -6.57 4.35
C ASP A 146 5.45 -5.78 4.07
N ALA A 147 4.92 -5.10 5.07
CA ALA A 147 3.73 -4.28 4.94
C ALA A 147 3.95 -3.08 3.98
N LEU A 148 5.11 -2.42 4.08
CA LEU A 148 5.45 -1.30 3.19
C LEU A 148 5.60 -1.73 1.73
N MET A 149 6.17 -2.91 1.47
CA MET A 149 6.31 -3.42 0.10
C MET A 149 4.97 -3.89 -0.48
N VAL A 150 4.08 -4.45 0.34
CA VAL A 150 2.69 -4.75 -0.09
C VAL A 150 1.93 -3.47 -0.43
N ALA A 151 2.06 -2.42 0.39
CA ALA A 151 1.44 -1.12 0.11
C ALA A 151 1.99 -0.49 -1.19
N LEU A 152 3.30 -0.57 -1.40
CA LEU A 152 3.93 -0.05 -2.61
C LEU A 152 3.54 -0.85 -3.87
N ALA A 153 3.40 -2.17 -3.77
CA ALA A 153 2.91 -3.01 -4.86
C ALA A 153 1.49 -2.59 -5.30
N LEU A 154 0.60 -2.33 -4.35
CA LEU A 154 -0.75 -1.86 -4.64
C LEU A 154 -0.78 -0.44 -5.22
N LEU A 155 0.11 0.43 -4.76
CA LEU A 155 0.19 1.80 -5.26
C LEU A 155 0.78 1.86 -6.68
N ASP A 156 1.86 1.13 -6.94
CA ASP A 156 2.62 1.24 -8.19
C ASP A 156 2.12 0.26 -9.28
N GLU A 157 1.71 -0.95 -8.93
CA GLU A 157 1.46 -2.03 -9.90
C GLU A 157 -0.02 -2.39 -10.05
N HIS A 158 -0.88 -2.05 -9.07
CA HIS A 158 -2.32 -2.30 -9.21
C HIS A 158 -2.95 -1.34 -10.22
N PRO A 159 -3.80 -1.80 -11.16
CA PRO A 159 -4.37 -0.95 -12.22
C PRO A 159 -5.12 0.29 -11.72
N ALA A 160 -5.70 0.22 -10.52
CA ALA A 160 -6.40 1.34 -9.90
C ALA A 160 -5.53 2.16 -8.93
N HIS A 161 -4.20 1.89 -8.83
CA HIS A 161 -3.24 2.59 -7.96
C HIS A 161 -3.78 2.82 -6.54
N ARG A 162 -4.19 1.74 -5.88
CA ARG A 162 -4.90 1.82 -4.60
C ARG A 162 -3.94 2.01 -3.43
N SER A 163 -4.26 2.98 -2.57
CA SER A 163 -3.59 3.16 -1.28
C SER A 163 -4.03 2.09 -0.29
N LEU A 164 -3.10 1.51 0.46
CA LEU A 164 -3.37 0.55 1.53
C LEU A 164 -3.31 1.25 2.89
N ARG A 165 -4.40 1.20 3.64
CA ARG A 165 -4.53 1.78 4.99
C ARG A 165 -4.15 0.71 6.02
N MET A 166 -2.91 0.74 6.52
CA MET A 166 -2.40 -0.32 7.39
C MET A 166 -2.79 -0.09 8.87
N LEU A 167 -3.20 -1.17 9.52
CA LEU A 167 -3.45 -1.20 10.96
C LEU A 167 -2.14 -1.46 11.69
N ALA A 168 -1.60 -0.43 12.34
CA ALA A 168 -0.32 -0.49 13.04
C ALA A 168 -0.50 -0.58 14.56
N ALA A 169 0.46 -1.22 15.22
CA ALA A 169 0.47 -1.34 16.69
C ALA A 169 0.81 0.00 17.35
N ASP A 170 0.35 0.19 18.59
CA ASP A 170 0.52 1.40 19.42
C ASP A 170 1.95 1.92 19.45
N LEU A 171 2.94 1.02 19.44
CA LEU A 171 4.35 1.40 19.45
C LEU A 171 4.72 2.34 18.31
N ALA A 172 4.18 2.12 17.10
CA ALA A 172 4.46 2.97 15.94
C ALA A 172 4.03 4.43 16.21
N PHE A 173 2.94 4.62 16.95
CA PHE A 173 2.39 5.95 17.29
C PHE A 173 3.00 6.58 18.54
N ASN A 174 3.80 5.81 19.29
CA ASN A 174 4.53 6.31 20.46
C ASN A 174 5.96 6.78 20.13
N LEU A 175 6.46 6.48 18.92
CA LEU A 175 7.80 6.89 18.50
C LEU A 175 7.75 8.28 17.81
N PRO A 176 8.49 9.29 18.29
CA PRO A 176 8.32 10.69 17.85
C PRO A 176 8.48 10.94 16.34
N VAL A 177 9.39 10.19 15.68
CA VAL A 177 9.63 10.33 14.23
C VAL A 177 8.70 9.43 13.42
N VAL A 178 8.41 8.23 13.94
CA VAL A 178 7.59 7.23 13.23
C VAL A 178 6.11 7.60 13.25
N ALA A 179 5.62 8.14 14.36
CA ALA A 179 4.20 8.47 14.52
C ALA A 179 3.65 9.41 13.44
N PRO A 180 4.25 10.58 13.16
CA PRO A 180 3.76 11.46 12.11
C PRO A 180 3.87 10.82 10.71
N LEU A 181 4.94 10.07 10.42
CA LEU A 181 5.09 9.36 9.14
C LEU A 181 4.05 8.26 8.98
N ALA A 182 3.80 7.47 10.03
CA ALA A 182 2.78 6.43 10.02
C ALA A 182 1.38 7.01 9.73
N ARG A 183 0.99 8.11 10.39
CA ARG A 183 -0.30 8.77 10.12
C ARG A 183 -0.38 9.30 8.70
N LYS A 184 0.64 10.02 8.26
CA LYS A 184 0.69 10.62 6.92
C LYS A 184 0.73 9.57 5.80
N SER A 185 1.30 8.39 6.05
CA SER A 185 1.24 7.27 5.12
C SER A 185 -0.08 6.48 5.18
N GLY A 186 -1.09 6.96 5.90
CA GLY A 186 -2.43 6.37 5.95
C GLY A 186 -2.60 5.27 6.99
N ASN A 187 -1.61 5.07 7.87
CA ASN A 187 -1.71 4.05 8.91
C ASN A 187 -2.52 4.57 10.12
N THR A 188 -3.31 3.68 10.70
CA THR A 188 -4.08 3.95 11.92
C THR A 188 -3.85 2.87 12.97
N LEU A 189 -4.38 3.07 14.18
CA LEU A 189 -4.27 2.09 15.25
C LEU A 189 -4.95 0.77 14.86
N ALA A 190 -4.35 -0.34 15.27
CA ALA A 190 -4.91 -1.67 15.08
C ALA A 190 -6.10 -1.91 16.02
N CYS A 191 -7.19 -1.16 15.83
CA CYS A 191 -8.46 -1.30 16.53
C CYS A 191 -9.61 -1.62 15.58
N ALA A 192 -10.67 -2.21 16.09
CA ALA A 192 -11.81 -2.62 15.27
C ALA A 192 -12.61 -1.41 14.74
N GLU A 193 -12.65 -0.35 15.51
CA GLU A 193 -13.39 0.87 15.21
C GLU A 193 -12.83 1.57 13.98
N ASP A 194 -11.54 1.84 13.96
CA ASP A 194 -10.87 2.49 12.81
C ASP A 194 -10.91 1.60 11.57
N ALA A 195 -10.65 0.30 11.73
CA ALA A 195 -10.75 -0.66 10.63
C ALA A 195 -12.15 -0.69 10.01
N THR A 196 -13.20 -0.68 10.83
CA THR A 196 -14.59 -0.65 10.36
C THR A 196 -14.87 0.65 9.58
N ARG A 197 -14.51 1.81 10.13
CA ARG A 197 -14.72 3.12 9.48
C ARG A 197 -14.02 3.21 8.12
N LEU A 198 -12.79 2.73 8.03
CA LEU A 198 -12.04 2.71 6.76
C LEU A 198 -12.69 1.80 5.73
N LEU A 199 -13.11 0.59 6.11
CA LEU A 199 -13.79 -0.33 5.20
C LEU A 199 -15.17 0.22 4.77
N GLU A 200 -15.95 0.83 5.67
CA GLU A 200 -17.23 1.48 5.35
C GLU A 200 -17.03 2.68 4.41
N ALA A 201 -15.88 3.35 4.49
CA ALA A 201 -15.49 4.39 3.54
C ALA A 201 -15.05 3.86 2.16
N GLY A 202 -14.94 2.54 1.99
CA GLY A 202 -14.54 1.90 0.72
C GLY A 202 -13.03 1.77 0.55
N GLU A 203 -12.25 1.91 1.63
CA GLU A 203 -10.80 1.84 1.60
C GLU A 203 -10.28 0.39 1.60
N LEU A 204 -9.05 0.20 1.09
CA LEU A 204 -8.28 -1.03 1.33
C LEU A 204 -7.64 -0.94 2.71
N VAL A 205 -7.91 -1.93 3.56
CA VAL A 205 -7.33 -2.00 4.91
C VAL A 205 -6.36 -3.17 4.99
N GLY A 206 -5.15 -2.93 5.50
CA GLY A 206 -4.12 -3.95 5.66
C GLY A 206 -3.92 -4.34 7.12
N VAL A 207 -3.87 -5.64 7.40
CA VAL A 207 -3.59 -6.16 8.74
C VAL A 207 -2.62 -7.33 8.70
N TRP A 208 -1.70 -7.35 9.67
CA TRP A 208 -0.73 -8.43 9.88
C TRP A 208 -0.99 -9.08 11.24
N PRO A 209 -1.87 -10.11 11.31
CA PRO A 209 -2.40 -10.62 12.59
C PRO A 209 -1.38 -11.32 13.48
N GLU A 210 -0.20 -11.68 12.97
CA GLU A 210 0.91 -12.19 13.79
C GLU A 210 1.46 -11.13 14.74
N GLY A 211 1.39 -9.84 14.36
CA GLY A 211 1.89 -8.71 15.13
C GLY A 211 3.36 -8.89 15.50
N TYR A 212 3.72 -8.46 16.71
CA TYR A 212 5.11 -8.57 17.20
C TYR A 212 5.66 -9.99 17.29
N LYS A 213 4.80 -11.02 17.29
CA LYS A 213 5.25 -12.43 17.30
C LYS A 213 5.79 -12.83 15.92
N GLY A 214 5.23 -12.28 14.87
CA GLY A 214 5.75 -12.43 13.51
C GLY A 214 7.07 -11.69 13.32
N LEU A 215 7.09 -10.38 13.57
CA LEU A 215 8.30 -9.55 13.45
C LEU A 215 9.46 -10.03 14.33
N GLY A 216 9.17 -10.39 15.58
CA GLY A 216 10.16 -10.85 16.57
C GLY A 216 10.47 -12.35 16.51
N LYS A 217 10.13 -13.03 15.44
CA LYS A 217 10.34 -14.46 15.23
C LYS A 217 11.83 -14.77 14.98
N PRO A 218 12.43 -15.78 15.65
CA PRO A 218 13.81 -16.16 15.39
C PRO A 218 13.95 -16.75 13.97
N TYR A 219 15.11 -16.53 13.34
CA TYR A 219 15.38 -16.94 11.95
C TYR A 219 15.21 -18.45 11.71
N ARG A 220 15.46 -19.30 12.72
CA ARG A 220 15.21 -20.74 12.63
C ARG A 220 13.73 -21.12 12.41
N GLU A 221 12.81 -20.20 12.77
CA GLU A 221 11.36 -20.38 12.62
C GLU A 221 10.82 -19.63 11.38
N ARG A 222 11.73 -19.15 10.52
CA ARG A 222 11.33 -18.43 9.32
C ARG A 222 10.33 -19.23 8.49
N TYR A 223 9.44 -18.49 7.81
CA TYR A 223 8.39 -19.05 6.94
C TYR A 223 7.35 -19.94 7.64
N ARG A 224 7.37 -19.95 8.97
CA ARG A 224 6.31 -20.55 9.79
C ARG A 224 5.46 -19.45 10.38
N LEU A 225 4.21 -19.35 9.96
CA LEU A 225 3.29 -18.35 10.47
C LEU A 225 3.01 -18.57 11.95
N GLN A 226 3.03 -17.50 12.72
CA GLN A 226 2.57 -17.49 14.10
C GLN A 226 1.02 -17.51 14.13
N ARG A 227 0.44 -17.71 15.31
CA ARG A 227 -1.02 -17.68 15.45
C ARG A 227 -1.55 -16.29 15.12
N PHE A 228 -2.55 -16.27 14.25
CA PHE A 228 -3.38 -15.09 14.02
C PHE A 228 -4.31 -14.89 15.23
N GLY A 229 -4.17 -13.87 15.97
CA GLY A 229 -4.92 -13.50 17.17
C GLY A 229 -6.20 -14.30 17.50
N ARG A 230 -7.29 -13.61 17.86
CA ARG A 230 -8.60 -14.22 18.19
C ARG A 230 -9.66 -13.96 17.11
N GLY A 231 -9.27 -13.75 15.87
CA GLY A 231 -10.21 -13.48 14.77
C GLY A 231 -10.80 -12.06 14.78
N GLY A 232 -10.13 -11.09 15.42
CA GLY A 232 -10.61 -9.71 15.43
C GLY A 232 -10.78 -9.11 14.04
N PHE A 233 -9.84 -9.38 13.14
CA PHE A 233 -9.91 -8.94 11.75
C PHE A 233 -11.06 -9.60 10.98
N VAL A 234 -11.36 -10.88 11.26
CA VAL A 234 -12.50 -11.59 10.67
C VAL A 234 -13.82 -10.95 11.12
N LYS A 235 -13.93 -10.56 12.41
CA LYS A 235 -15.13 -9.86 12.90
C LYS A 235 -15.38 -8.56 12.15
N VAL A 236 -14.33 -7.80 11.88
CA VAL A 236 -14.43 -6.55 11.13
C VAL A 236 -14.89 -6.82 9.69
N ALA A 237 -14.25 -7.78 9.00
CA ALA A 237 -14.63 -8.16 7.64
C ALA A 237 -16.10 -8.63 7.55
N LEU A 238 -16.55 -9.48 8.47
CA LEU A 238 -17.95 -9.93 8.53
C LEU A 238 -18.95 -8.80 8.79
N ARG A 239 -18.59 -7.84 9.67
CA ARG A 239 -19.47 -6.68 9.96
C ARG A 239 -19.66 -5.75 8.77
N THR A 240 -18.58 -5.54 8.02
CA THR A 240 -18.59 -4.62 6.86
C THR A 240 -18.93 -5.32 5.55
N GLY A 241 -18.98 -6.66 5.53
CA GLY A 241 -19.13 -7.44 4.31
C GLY A 241 -17.92 -7.34 3.36
N ALA A 242 -16.80 -6.80 3.82
CA ALA A 242 -15.60 -6.64 3.00
C ALA A 242 -14.93 -7.99 2.74
N PRO A 243 -14.56 -8.33 1.50
CA PRO A 243 -13.79 -9.54 1.21
C PRO A 243 -12.44 -9.50 1.90
N ILE A 244 -11.96 -10.66 2.33
CA ILE A 244 -10.60 -10.83 2.86
C ILE A 244 -9.70 -11.30 1.73
N VAL A 245 -8.65 -10.53 1.42
CA VAL A 245 -7.61 -10.87 0.44
C VAL A 245 -6.36 -11.31 1.18
N PRO A 246 -6.06 -12.63 1.26
CA PRO A 246 -4.83 -13.09 1.85
C PRO A 246 -3.64 -12.71 0.97
N VAL A 247 -2.53 -12.26 1.56
CA VAL A 247 -1.29 -11.95 0.84
C VAL A 247 -0.12 -12.69 1.48
N ALA A 248 0.67 -13.37 0.63
CA ALA A 248 1.86 -14.10 1.05
C ALA A 248 3.12 -13.33 0.65
N VAL A 249 3.99 -13.05 1.62
CA VAL A 249 5.27 -12.37 1.41
C VAL A 249 6.41 -13.34 1.73
N VAL A 250 7.29 -13.55 0.75
CA VAL A 250 8.52 -14.34 0.87
C VAL A 250 9.71 -13.42 0.65
N GLY A 251 10.77 -13.57 1.46
CA GLY A 251 12.00 -12.76 1.38
C GLY A 251 12.17 -11.80 2.56
N SER A 252 11.09 -11.33 3.17
CA SER A 252 11.12 -10.40 4.31
C SER A 252 11.83 -10.96 5.54
N GLU A 253 11.78 -12.26 5.77
CA GLU A 253 12.44 -12.91 6.92
C GLU A 253 13.98 -12.93 6.83
N GLU A 254 14.51 -12.63 5.65
CA GLU A 254 15.95 -12.71 5.35
C GLU A 254 16.66 -11.37 5.43
N ILE A 255 15.92 -10.26 5.54
CA ILE A 255 16.50 -8.92 5.58
C ILE A 255 17.18 -8.61 6.93
N TYR A 256 16.66 -9.20 8.03
CA TYR A 256 17.23 -9.11 9.37
C TYR A 256 17.14 -10.47 10.07
N PRO A 257 18.00 -11.44 9.73
CA PRO A 257 17.96 -12.77 10.34
C PRO A 257 18.17 -12.69 11.85
N MET A 258 17.08 -12.81 12.63
CA MET A 258 17.14 -12.71 14.08
C MET A 258 17.74 -13.99 14.68
N LEU A 259 19.00 -13.94 15.10
CA LEU A 259 19.73 -15.04 15.71
C LEU A 259 19.37 -15.21 17.18
N ALA A 260 19.13 -14.08 17.87
CA ALA A 260 18.73 -14.04 19.28
C ALA A 260 17.86 -12.82 19.58
N ASN A 261 17.14 -12.89 20.70
CA ASN A 261 16.36 -11.79 21.24
C ASN A 261 16.79 -11.48 22.69
N LEU A 262 17.36 -10.31 22.91
CA LEU A 262 17.79 -9.86 24.24
C LEU A 262 16.60 -9.30 25.03
N ARG A 263 15.74 -10.19 25.53
CA ARG A 263 14.49 -9.84 26.22
C ARG A 263 14.67 -8.90 27.43
N ARG A 264 15.83 -8.95 28.11
CA ARG A 264 16.12 -8.04 29.25
C ARG A 264 16.33 -6.61 28.76
N VAL A 265 17.09 -6.45 27.67
CA VAL A 265 17.34 -5.15 27.01
C VAL A 265 16.02 -4.61 26.43
N ALA A 266 15.27 -5.45 25.75
CA ALA A 266 13.95 -5.07 25.21
C ALA A 266 13.04 -4.48 26.29
N ARG A 267 12.89 -5.16 27.45
CA ARG A 267 12.08 -4.67 28.57
C ARG A 267 12.60 -3.35 29.16
N LEU A 268 13.90 -3.19 29.28
CA LEU A 268 14.51 -1.95 29.78
C LEU A 268 14.19 -0.75 28.86
N LEU A 269 14.17 -0.99 27.55
CA LEU A 269 13.92 0.04 26.52
C LEU A 269 12.42 0.19 26.18
N GLY A 270 11.53 -0.62 26.74
CA GLY A 270 10.09 -0.58 26.43
C GLY A 270 9.73 -1.18 25.06
N PHE A 271 10.61 -1.99 24.45
CA PHE A 271 10.36 -2.64 23.18
C PHE A 271 9.82 -4.07 23.34
N PRO A 272 9.04 -4.58 22.37
CA PRO A 272 8.52 -5.95 22.39
C PRO A 272 9.62 -7.00 22.23
N TYR A 273 10.70 -6.67 21.56
CA TYR A 273 11.90 -7.47 21.36
C TYR A 273 13.11 -6.57 21.13
N PHE A 274 14.31 -7.10 21.35
CA PHE A 274 15.57 -6.47 20.98
C PHE A 274 16.38 -7.48 20.14
N PRO A 275 16.43 -7.28 18.81
CA PRO A 275 17.01 -8.29 17.92
C PRO A 275 18.53 -8.31 17.98
N VAL A 276 19.10 -9.51 17.85
CA VAL A 276 20.50 -9.72 17.50
C VAL A 276 20.53 -10.35 16.12
N THR A 277 21.06 -9.63 15.15
CA THR A 277 21.21 -10.08 13.76
C THR A 277 22.72 -10.19 13.42
N PRO A 278 23.10 -10.68 12.25
CA PRO A 278 24.51 -10.69 11.83
C PRO A 278 25.16 -9.29 11.81
N THR A 279 24.36 -8.24 11.64
CA THR A 279 24.84 -6.86 11.52
C THR A 279 24.52 -6.01 12.76
N PHE A 280 23.41 -6.27 13.45
CA PHE A 280 23.00 -5.50 14.63
C PHE A 280 23.09 -6.34 15.91
N PRO A 281 23.58 -5.82 17.04
CA PRO A 281 24.06 -4.45 17.28
C PRO A 281 25.53 -4.20 16.92
N ALA A 282 26.27 -5.19 16.38
CA ALA A 282 27.71 -5.12 16.17
C ALA A 282 28.14 -3.92 15.30
N LEU A 283 27.37 -3.57 14.25
CA LEU A 283 27.64 -2.43 13.37
C LEU A 283 26.86 -1.17 13.80
N GLY A 284 26.26 -1.15 14.99
CA GLY A 284 25.46 -0.01 15.47
C GLY A 284 24.36 0.38 14.46
N PRO A 285 24.22 1.69 14.12
CA PRO A 285 23.20 2.18 13.17
C PRO A 285 23.29 1.55 11.78
N LEU A 286 24.48 1.18 11.30
CA LEU A 286 24.65 0.50 10.02
C LEU A 286 24.03 -0.90 10.01
N GLY A 287 23.83 -1.51 11.19
CA GLY A 287 23.09 -2.76 11.34
C GLY A 287 21.61 -2.64 11.04
N ALA A 288 21.06 -1.42 10.92
CA ALA A 288 19.70 -1.16 10.49
C ALA A 288 19.51 -1.18 8.96
N ILE A 289 20.62 -1.27 8.19
CA ILE A 289 20.53 -1.46 6.73
C ILE A 289 20.07 -2.90 6.48
N PRO A 290 18.92 -3.09 5.79
CA PRO A 290 18.40 -4.44 5.53
C PRO A 290 19.31 -5.20 4.55
N LEU A 291 19.43 -6.51 4.76
CA LEU A 291 20.18 -7.35 3.83
C LEU A 291 19.42 -7.47 2.49
N PRO A 292 20.13 -7.64 1.36
CA PRO A 292 19.49 -7.93 0.09
C PRO A 292 18.88 -9.33 0.12
N SER A 293 17.69 -9.44 -0.47
CA SER A 293 17.03 -10.73 -0.71
C SER A 293 16.05 -10.60 -1.88
N LYS A 294 15.75 -11.71 -2.56
CA LYS A 294 14.72 -11.74 -3.58
C LYS A 294 13.36 -11.89 -2.92
N TRP A 295 12.41 -11.00 -3.26
CA TRP A 295 11.06 -11.05 -2.68
C TRP A 295 10.03 -11.52 -3.70
N LEU A 296 9.04 -12.27 -3.20
CA LEU A 296 7.83 -12.64 -3.90
C LEU A 296 6.64 -12.22 -3.06
N ILE A 297 5.73 -11.46 -3.66
CA ILE A 297 4.45 -11.04 -3.07
C ILE A 297 3.34 -11.65 -3.91
N GLU A 298 2.45 -12.43 -3.30
CA GLU A 298 1.31 -13.02 -4.00
C GLU A 298 0.02 -12.71 -3.26
N PHE A 299 -0.88 -12.00 -3.95
CA PHE A 299 -2.26 -11.79 -3.51
C PHE A 299 -3.08 -13.01 -3.90
N CYS A 300 -3.66 -13.68 -2.90
CA CYS A 300 -4.47 -14.88 -3.10
C CYS A 300 -5.92 -14.53 -3.44
N PRO A 301 -6.70 -15.47 -4.00
CA PRO A 301 -8.13 -15.28 -4.24
C PRO A 301 -8.86 -14.79 -2.97
N PRO A 302 -9.78 -13.84 -3.12
CA PRO A 302 -10.52 -13.27 -1.99
C PRO A 302 -11.43 -14.32 -1.34
N ILE A 303 -11.60 -14.19 -0.03
CA ILE A 303 -12.57 -14.94 0.77
C ILE A 303 -13.76 -14.03 1.00
N GLU A 304 -14.87 -14.35 0.37
CA GLU A 304 -16.10 -13.55 0.45
C GLU A 304 -16.75 -13.68 1.83
N THR A 305 -17.03 -12.55 2.49
CA THR A 305 -17.64 -12.50 3.81
C THR A 305 -19.11 -12.06 3.79
N ALA A 306 -19.51 -11.29 2.81
CA ALA A 306 -20.85 -10.73 2.71
C ALA A 306 -21.98 -11.77 2.72
N GLN A 307 -21.71 -12.97 2.21
CA GLN A 307 -22.67 -14.07 2.11
C GLN A 307 -22.94 -14.78 3.44
N LEU A 308 -22.06 -14.59 4.44
CA LEU A 308 -22.16 -15.31 5.73
C LEU A 308 -23.14 -14.65 6.71
N GLY A 309 -23.54 -13.42 6.44
CA GLY A 309 -24.48 -12.65 7.27
C GLY A 309 -23.89 -12.16 8.60
N LEU A 310 -24.61 -11.25 9.24
CA LEU A 310 -24.15 -10.62 10.50
C LEU A 310 -24.14 -11.57 11.71
N ASP A 311 -24.95 -12.62 11.69
CA ASP A 311 -25.00 -13.62 12.76
C ASP A 311 -23.67 -14.39 12.89
N ALA A 312 -22.94 -14.56 11.80
CA ALA A 312 -21.61 -15.18 11.77
C ALA A 312 -20.58 -14.46 12.66
N VAL A 313 -20.77 -13.14 12.92
CA VAL A 313 -19.90 -12.33 13.80
C VAL A 313 -19.93 -12.83 15.25
N LEU A 314 -21.05 -13.42 15.67
CA LEU A 314 -21.27 -13.93 17.02
C LEU A 314 -20.90 -15.41 17.18
N ASP A 315 -20.66 -16.13 16.09
CA ASP A 315 -20.32 -17.54 16.10
C ASP A 315 -18.78 -17.75 16.24
N PRO A 316 -18.30 -18.24 17.40
CA PRO A 316 -16.87 -18.48 17.60
C PRO A 316 -16.28 -19.52 16.63
N MET A 317 -17.07 -20.50 16.14
CA MET A 317 -16.59 -21.51 15.22
C MET A 317 -16.34 -20.89 13.84
N VAL A 318 -17.28 -20.11 13.33
CA VAL A 318 -17.11 -19.39 12.06
C VAL A 318 -15.88 -18.47 12.12
N LEU A 319 -15.69 -17.75 13.22
CA LEU A 319 -14.53 -16.87 13.38
C LEU A 319 -13.22 -17.67 13.41
N PHE A 320 -13.21 -18.82 14.06
CA PHE A 320 -12.03 -19.70 14.10
C PHE A 320 -11.73 -20.28 12.74
N ASP A 321 -12.74 -20.85 12.07
CA ASP A 321 -12.59 -21.50 10.77
C ASP A 321 -12.10 -20.51 9.69
N LEU A 322 -12.67 -19.29 9.62
CA LEU A 322 -12.22 -18.26 8.70
C LEU A 322 -10.79 -17.78 9.03
N THR A 323 -10.47 -17.61 10.31
CA THR A 323 -9.11 -17.24 10.73
C THR A 323 -8.08 -18.28 10.31
N ASP A 324 -8.43 -19.56 10.48
CA ASP A 324 -7.56 -20.69 10.13
C ASP A 324 -7.47 -20.83 8.60
N GLN A 325 -8.59 -20.66 7.87
CA GLN A 325 -8.62 -20.67 6.41
C GLN A 325 -7.69 -19.61 5.81
N VAL A 326 -7.75 -18.36 6.31
CA VAL A 326 -6.86 -17.25 5.88
C VAL A 326 -5.42 -17.62 6.15
N ARG A 327 -5.10 -18.02 7.38
CA ARG A 327 -3.75 -18.40 7.79
C ARG A 327 -3.18 -19.54 6.96
N ASP A 328 -3.96 -20.60 6.73
CA ASP A 328 -3.54 -21.76 5.96
C ASP A 328 -3.36 -21.44 4.47
N THR A 329 -4.18 -20.55 3.93
CA THR A 329 -4.01 -20.04 2.56
C THR A 329 -2.67 -19.34 2.43
N ILE A 330 -2.35 -18.40 3.33
CA ILE A 330 -1.06 -17.70 3.34
C ILE A 330 0.09 -18.70 3.52
N GLN A 331 0.00 -19.62 4.49
CA GLN A 331 1.07 -20.58 4.78
C GLN A 331 1.36 -21.49 3.56
N ARG A 332 0.33 -21.97 2.87
CA ARG A 332 0.48 -22.80 1.65
C ARG A 332 1.11 -21.99 0.52
N THR A 333 0.68 -20.75 0.34
CA THR A 333 1.22 -19.85 -0.70
C THR A 333 2.67 -19.48 -0.41
N VAL A 334 3.03 -19.19 0.85
CA VAL A 334 4.43 -19.00 1.27
C VAL A 334 5.28 -20.22 0.90
N HIS A 335 4.82 -21.45 1.19
CA HIS A 335 5.56 -22.67 0.84
C HIS A 335 5.67 -22.86 -0.67
N LYS A 336 4.59 -22.62 -1.43
CA LYS A 336 4.61 -22.66 -2.90
C LYS A 336 5.67 -21.70 -3.46
N ASN A 337 5.68 -20.48 -2.99
CA ASN A 337 6.58 -19.44 -3.46
C ASN A 337 8.04 -19.70 -3.06
N LEU A 338 8.27 -20.28 -1.89
CA LEU A 338 9.61 -20.73 -1.49
C LEU A 338 10.17 -21.81 -2.43
N LEU A 339 9.33 -22.74 -2.88
CA LEU A 339 9.73 -23.78 -3.83
C LEU A 339 9.98 -23.22 -5.23
N ALA A 340 9.25 -22.18 -5.62
CA ALA A 340 9.40 -21.52 -6.92
C ALA A 340 10.62 -20.57 -6.96
N ARG A 341 11.00 -19.99 -5.81
CA ARG A 341 12.12 -19.06 -5.70
C ARG A 341 13.45 -19.79 -5.88
N ARG A 342 14.19 -19.44 -6.94
CA ARG A 342 15.45 -20.12 -7.31
C ARG A 342 16.54 -19.93 -6.27
N SER A 343 16.69 -18.72 -5.70
CA SER A 343 17.66 -18.42 -4.67
C SER A 343 17.21 -17.27 -3.77
N VAL A 344 17.93 -17.06 -2.66
CA VAL A 344 17.73 -15.91 -1.76
C VAL A 344 18.19 -14.61 -2.43
N PHE A 345 19.18 -14.66 -3.30
CA PHE A 345 19.85 -13.49 -3.85
C PHE A 345 19.58 -13.23 -5.34
N GLY A 346 18.86 -14.12 -6.04
CA GLY A 346 18.63 -13.99 -7.47
C GLY A 346 17.57 -14.90 -8.04
#